data_9186bed5544ddb15ab320b7eef1d2024
#
_entry.id   9186bed5544ddb15ab320b7eef1d2024
#
_cell.length_a   1.000
_cell.length_b   1.000
_cell.length_c   1.000
_cell.angle_alpha   90.00
_cell.angle_beta   90.00
_cell.angle_gamma   90.00
#
_symmetry.space_group_name_H-M   'P 1'
#
loop_
_entity.id
_entity.type
_entity.pdbx_description
1 polymer ?
#
loop_
_entity_poly.entity_id
_entity_poly.type
_entity_poly.pdbx_seq_one_letter_code
_entity_poly.pdbx_strand_id
1 'polypeptide(L)'
;FRAAYIVRKTMEMDAQVKMVVPWMLSDWMSSYYDTSRLANGGSGFVTKDTICKPACYALQFLNQLGGYVIAKNDYFIVTRKKPEDYYILCNHFKWFGMHYFMHGENTTSPDEVQGIYIDDKELEIELLLTGLTEGENYVIKRRQVNRHAGSFLDMWKQFGYDAGLLPSDIAYIRESSIPNLSMQRQKCEHGTLEVRLTLEPQEITLLHIYK
;
A
#
# COMPACT_ATOMS: atom_id res chain seq x y z
N PHE A 1 -4.47 0.10 -7.24
CA PHE A 1 -5.82 0.61 -6.95
C PHE A 1 -6.35 0.11 -5.59
N ARG A 2 -6.62 -1.21 -5.44
CA ARG A 2 -7.35 -1.75 -4.29
C ARG A 2 -6.69 -1.47 -2.94
N ALA A 3 -5.36 -1.47 -2.84
CA ALA A 3 -4.66 -1.15 -1.61
C ALA A 3 -4.94 0.29 -1.15
N ALA A 4 -4.73 1.25 -2.03
CA ALA A 4 -4.99 2.65 -1.74
C ALA A 4 -6.48 2.93 -1.48
N TYR A 5 -7.38 2.25 -2.22
CA TYR A 5 -8.82 2.31 -1.99
C TYR A 5 -9.21 1.85 -0.58
N ILE A 6 -8.69 0.69 -0.13
CA ILE A 6 -8.98 0.15 1.21
C ILE A 6 -8.50 1.12 2.29
N VAL A 7 -7.26 1.63 2.17
CA VAL A 7 -6.72 2.60 3.13
C VAL A 7 -7.59 3.85 3.15
N ARG A 8 -7.85 4.46 1.99
CA ARG A 8 -8.66 5.66 1.85
C ARG A 8 -10.05 5.48 2.47
N LYS A 9 -10.76 4.40 2.10
CA LYS A 9 -12.11 4.14 2.60
C LYS A 9 -12.15 3.83 4.09
N THR A 10 -11.17 3.11 4.61
CA THR A 10 -11.06 2.87 6.05
C THR A 10 -10.87 4.18 6.82
N MET A 11 -10.02 5.09 6.32
CA MET A 11 -9.82 6.40 6.93
C MET A 11 -11.09 7.29 6.88
N GLU A 12 -11.83 7.27 5.77
CA GLU A 12 -13.10 8.00 5.63
C GLU A 12 -14.18 7.49 6.59
N MET A 13 -14.27 6.17 6.75
CA MET A 13 -15.30 5.51 7.57
C MET A 13 -14.95 5.42 9.06
N ASP A 14 -13.73 5.80 9.45
CA ASP A 14 -13.33 5.86 10.85
C ASP A 14 -14.33 6.69 11.68
N ALA A 15 -14.68 6.20 12.86
CA ALA A 15 -15.74 6.70 13.73
C ALA A 15 -17.20 6.51 13.22
N GLN A 16 -17.43 6.10 11.99
CA GLN A 16 -18.78 5.83 11.46
C GLN A 16 -19.15 4.35 11.51
N VAL A 17 -18.16 3.47 11.37
CA VAL A 17 -18.35 2.01 11.40
C VAL A 17 -17.41 1.36 12.39
N LYS A 18 -17.89 0.29 13.04
CA LYS A 18 -17.06 -0.45 14.01
C LYS A 18 -16.05 -1.39 13.36
N MET A 19 -16.30 -1.80 12.15
CA MET A 19 -15.47 -2.78 11.44
C MET A 19 -15.63 -2.65 9.93
N VAL A 20 -14.52 -2.78 9.22
CA VAL A 20 -14.47 -2.90 7.75
C VAL A 20 -13.95 -4.28 7.43
N VAL A 21 -14.72 -5.08 6.70
CA VAL A 21 -14.34 -6.43 6.27
C VAL A 21 -14.30 -6.48 4.76
N PRO A 22 -13.13 -6.26 4.15
CA PRO A 22 -13.02 -6.40 2.70
C PRO A 22 -13.11 -7.87 2.28
N TRP A 23 -13.85 -8.16 1.24
CA TRP A 23 -13.97 -9.47 0.61
C TRP A 23 -12.88 -9.62 -0.46
N MET A 24 -12.20 -10.72 -0.66
CA MET A 24 -12.10 -12.00 0.00
C MET A 24 -10.61 -12.37 0.26
N LEU A 25 -10.35 -13.46 1.01
CA LEU A 25 -8.98 -13.82 1.41
C LEU A 25 -8.12 -14.27 0.22
N SER A 26 -8.60 -15.20 -0.59
CA SER A 26 -7.83 -15.81 -1.68
C SER A 26 -8.60 -15.81 -2.99
N ASP A 27 -7.90 -15.67 -4.11
CA ASP A 27 -8.45 -15.83 -5.46
C ASP A 27 -9.01 -17.22 -5.70
N TRP A 28 -8.50 -18.23 -5.02
CA TRP A 28 -8.89 -19.63 -5.17
C TRP A 28 -10.34 -19.93 -4.76
N MET A 29 -10.97 -19.07 -4.02
CA MET A 29 -12.38 -19.26 -3.61
C MET A 29 -13.39 -18.95 -4.72
N SER A 30 -12.96 -18.53 -5.89
CA SER A 30 -13.83 -18.21 -7.02
C SER A 30 -13.67 -19.24 -8.12
N SER A 31 -14.61 -20.19 -8.23
CA SER A 31 -14.65 -21.15 -9.33
C SER A 31 -14.84 -20.51 -10.72
N TYR A 32 -15.30 -19.27 -10.78
CA TYR A 32 -15.44 -18.50 -12.02
C TYR A 32 -14.11 -17.99 -12.57
N TYR A 33 -13.08 -17.90 -11.75
CA TYR A 33 -11.78 -17.32 -12.10
C TYR A 33 -10.64 -18.31 -11.88
N ASP A 34 -10.95 -19.60 -11.86
CA ASP A 34 -9.93 -20.64 -11.78
C ASP A 34 -9.16 -20.69 -13.09
N THR A 35 -8.00 -20.07 -13.10
CA THR A 35 -7.06 -20.07 -14.22
C THR A 35 -5.72 -20.57 -13.73
N SER A 36 -4.92 -21.13 -14.67
CA SER A 36 -3.53 -21.47 -14.39
C SER A 36 -2.63 -20.26 -14.18
N ARG A 37 -3.09 -19.06 -14.52
CA ARG A 37 -2.31 -17.82 -14.43
C ARG A 37 -2.10 -17.38 -13.00
N LEU A 38 -0.93 -16.80 -12.73
CA LEU A 38 -0.57 -16.22 -11.43
C LEU A 38 -1.53 -15.09 -11.01
N ALA A 39 -1.90 -14.21 -11.94
CA ALA A 39 -2.87 -13.16 -11.76
C ALA A 39 -4.07 -13.40 -12.67
N ASN A 40 -5.19 -13.78 -12.10
CA ASN A 40 -6.44 -14.03 -12.80
C ASN A 40 -7.46 -12.89 -12.68
N GLY A 41 -7.05 -11.72 -12.15
CA GLY A 41 -7.96 -10.60 -11.90
C GLY A 41 -8.87 -10.79 -10.68
N GLY A 42 -8.75 -11.87 -9.93
CA GLY A 42 -9.56 -12.16 -8.76
C GLY A 42 -9.44 -11.13 -7.64
N SER A 43 -10.47 -11.02 -6.81
CA SER A 43 -10.56 -10.05 -5.70
C SER A 43 -9.90 -10.49 -4.40
N GLY A 44 -9.12 -11.60 -4.41
CA GLY A 44 -8.38 -12.08 -3.24
C GLY A 44 -7.31 -11.10 -2.77
N PHE A 45 -6.97 -11.17 -1.48
CA PHE A 45 -5.79 -10.50 -0.90
C PHE A 45 -4.50 -11.22 -1.23
N VAL A 46 -4.60 -12.52 -1.44
CA VAL A 46 -3.51 -13.38 -1.91
C VAL A 46 -3.93 -14.07 -3.19
N THR A 47 -2.96 -14.39 -4.04
CA THR A 47 -3.18 -15.26 -5.19
C THR A 47 -3.45 -16.70 -4.73
N LYS A 48 -3.90 -17.57 -5.65
CA LYS A 48 -4.01 -19.02 -5.40
C LYS A 48 -2.69 -19.63 -4.92
N ASP A 49 -1.57 -19.07 -5.35
CA ASP A 49 -0.21 -19.52 -5.03
C ASP A 49 0.35 -18.82 -3.77
N THR A 50 -0.53 -18.23 -2.95
CA THR A 50 -0.20 -17.56 -1.67
C THR A 50 0.71 -16.34 -1.78
N ILE A 51 0.78 -15.68 -2.94
CA ILE A 51 1.49 -14.41 -3.09
C ILE A 51 0.61 -13.28 -2.60
N CYS A 52 1.11 -12.48 -1.67
CA CYS A 52 0.42 -11.29 -1.18
C CYS A 52 0.27 -10.26 -2.30
N LYS A 53 -0.96 -9.76 -2.48
CA LYS A 53 -1.24 -8.63 -3.34
C LYS A 53 -1.10 -7.32 -2.55
N PRO A 54 -0.97 -6.16 -3.21
CA PRO A 54 -0.91 -4.86 -2.52
C PRO A 54 -2.00 -4.65 -1.46
N ALA A 55 -3.21 -5.16 -1.69
CA ALA A 55 -4.33 -5.08 -0.75
C ALA A 55 -4.09 -5.85 0.57
N CYS A 56 -3.31 -6.93 0.55
CA CYS A 56 -2.89 -7.66 1.75
C CYS A 56 -2.02 -6.76 2.64
N TYR A 57 -1.06 -6.06 2.04
CA TYR A 57 -0.20 -5.13 2.76
C TYR A 57 -0.97 -3.91 3.31
N ALA A 58 -2.01 -3.45 2.60
CA ALA A 58 -2.88 -2.41 3.13
C ALA A 58 -3.52 -2.81 4.47
N LEU A 59 -4.03 -4.04 4.58
CA LEU A 59 -4.55 -4.57 5.86
C LEU A 59 -3.47 -4.71 6.91
N GLN A 60 -2.28 -5.18 6.54
CA GLN A 60 -1.16 -5.27 7.46
C GLN A 60 -0.73 -3.90 8.00
N PHE A 61 -0.75 -2.86 7.15
CA PHE A 61 -0.40 -1.49 7.56
C PHE A 61 -1.47 -0.90 8.47
N LEU A 62 -2.76 -1.07 8.14
CA LEU A 62 -3.88 -0.64 8.99
C LEU A 62 -3.81 -1.29 10.37
N ASN A 63 -3.48 -2.59 10.46
CA ASN A 63 -3.33 -3.29 11.73
C ASN A 63 -2.14 -2.82 12.58
N GLN A 64 -1.19 -2.10 12.01
CA GLN A 64 -0.05 -1.54 12.74
C GLN A 64 -0.36 -0.18 13.36
N LEU A 65 -1.45 0.46 13.00
CA LEU A 65 -1.83 1.77 13.55
C LEU A 65 -2.05 1.70 15.07
N GLY A 66 -1.81 2.82 15.73
CA GLY A 66 -2.06 2.98 17.17
C GLY A 66 -3.52 3.26 17.47
N GLY A 67 -3.92 3.04 18.72
CA GLY A 67 -5.29 3.30 19.19
C GLY A 67 -5.65 4.78 19.36
N TYR A 68 -4.67 5.69 19.33
CA TYR A 68 -4.91 7.14 19.49
C TYR A 68 -4.64 7.84 18.16
N VAL A 69 -5.70 8.35 17.54
CA VAL A 69 -5.60 9.20 16.34
C VAL A 69 -5.21 10.61 16.76
N ILE A 70 -4.12 11.13 16.18
CA ILE A 70 -3.60 12.48 16.46
C ILE A 70 -4.06 13.46 15.39
N ALA A 71 -3.94 13.05 14.11
CA ALA A 71 -4.34 13.85 12.97
C ALA A 71 -4.75 12.94 11.82
N LYS A 72 -5.69 13.39 11.01
CA LYS A 72 -6.03 12.72 9.74
C LYS A 72 -6.58 13.72 8.73
N ASN A 73 -6.36 13.39 7.48
CA ASN A 73 -7.02 14.01 6.32
C ASN A 73 -7.27 12.94 5.24
N ASP A 74 -7.53 13.36 4.04
CA ASP A 74 -7.78 12.47 2.90
C ASP A 74 -6.58 11.61 2.50
N TYR A 75 -5.37 12.03 2.82
CA TYR A 75 -4.13 11.43 2.33
C TYR A 75 -3.35 10.70 3.40
N PHE A 76 -3.55 11.03 4.68
CA PHE A 76 -2.84 10.37 5.76
C PHE A 76 -3.64 10.30 7.06
N ILE A 77 -3.25 9.35 7.91
CA ILE A 77 -3.66 9.23 9.31
C ILE A 77 -2.41 9.08 10.18
N VAL A 78 -2.32 9.91 11.23
CA VAL A 78 -1.27 9.85 12.25
C VAL A 78 -1.85 9.26 13.51
N THR A 79 -1.25 8.17 13.99
CA THR A 79 -1.66 7.49 15.22
C THR A 79 -0.49 7.30 16.17
N ARG A 80 -0.80 7.06 17.45
CA ARG A 80 0.18 6.83 18.51
C ARG A 80 -0.19 5.58 19.31
N LYS A 81 0.79 4.72 19.59
CA LYS A 81 0.63 3.58 20.51
C LYS A 81 1.03 3.93 21.94
N LYS A 82 2.13 4.61 22.10
CA LYS A 82 2.69 5.10 23.38
C LYS A 82 3.39 6.44 23.14
N PRO A 83 3.81 7.18 24.18
CA PRO A 83 4.58 8.40 23.99
C PRO A 83 5.77 8.17 23.03
N GLU A 84 5.98 9.11 22.12
CA GLU A 84 7.07 9.08 21.12
C GLU A 84 7.16 7.84 20.22
N ASP A 85 6.01 7.18 19.99
CA ASP A 85 5.89 5.99 19.13
C ASP A 85 4.71 6.18 18.14
N TYR A 86 5.00 6.73 16.98
CA TYR A 86 4.04 7.18 15.99
C TYR A 86 3.98 6.26 14.79
N TYR A 87 2.76 5.99 14.33
CA TYR A 87 2.48 5.30 13.08
C TYR A 87 1.69 6.22 12.17
N ILE A 88 2.22 6.45 10.97
CA ILE A 88 1.61 7.34 9.99
C ILE A 88 1.38 6.52 8.72
N LEU A 89 0.13 6.37 8.33
CA LEU A 89 -0.23 5.69 7.10
C LEU A 89 -0.69 6.70 6.08
N CYS A 90 0.04 6.80 4.98
CA CYS A 90 -0.24 7.68 3.85
C CYS A 90 -0.81 6.87 2.68
N ASN A 91 -1.67 7.49 1.87
CA ASN A 91 -2.19 6.92 0.65
C ASN A 91 -2.30 7.98 -0.45
N HIS A 92 -2.06 7.57 -1.69
CA HIS A 92 -2.31 8.39 -2.88
C HIS A 92 -3.34 7.71 -3.78
N PHE A 93 -4.56 7.60 -3.28
CA PHE A 93 -5.66 7.01 -4.03
C PHE A 93 -6.08 7.89 -5.21
N LYS A 94 -6.16 7.30 -6.40
CA LYS A 94 -6.68 7.90 -7.63
C LYS A 94 -7.84 7.09 -8.16
N TRP A 95 -8.87 7.77 -8.65
CA TRP A 95 -9.97 7.14 -9.37
C TRP A 95 -9.56 6.71 -10.77
N PHE A 96 -10.36 5.84 -11.36
CA PHE A 96 -10.23 5.51 -12.78
C PHE A 96 -10.53 6.72 -13.66
N GLY A 97 -9.75 6.87 -14.72
CA GLY A 97 -9.97 7.89 -15.75
C GLY A 97 -10.98 7.45 -16.80
N MET A 98 -11.34 8.37 -17.70
CA MET A 98 -12.30 8.14 -18.77
C MET A 98 -11.88 6.96 -19.68
N HIS A 99 -10.58 6.79 -19.91
CA HIS A 99 -10.05 5.69 -20.71
C HIS A 99 -10.51 4.31 -20.23
N TYR A 100 -10.47 4.08 -18.92
CA TYR A 100 -10.94 2.83 -18.32
C TYR A 100 -12.45 2.60 -18.57
N PHE A 101 -13.27 3.62 -18.41
CA PHE A 101 -14.73 3.50 -18.62
C PHE A 101 -15.10 3.28 -20.09
N MET A 102 -14.29 3.76 -21.03
CA MET A 102 -14.55 3.59 -22.47
C MET A 102 -14.09 2.22 -23.00
N HIS A 103 -13.03 1.62 -22.44
CA HIS A 103 -12.42 0.41 -22.98
C HIS A 103 -12.71 -0.84 -22.14
N GLY A 104 -13.11 -0.67 -20.87
CA GLY A 104 -13.46 -1.77 -19.95
C GLY A 104 -12.26 -2.58 -19.47
N GLU A 105 -12.52 -3.48 -18.53
CA GLU A 105 -11.49 -4.30 -17.86
C GLU A 105 -10.82 -5.30 -18.81
N ASN A 106 -11.55 -5.80 -19.81
CA ASN A 106 -11.10 -6.89 -20.67
C ASN A 106 -10.07 -6.46 -21.72
N THR A 107 -9.87 -5.16 -21.91
CA THR A 107 -8.96 -4.60 -22.93
C THR A 107 -7.70 -4.00 -22.34
N THR A 108 -7.62 -3.89 -21.02
CA THR A 108 -6.45 -3.32 -20.34
C THR A 108 -5.39 -4.41 -20.11
N SER A 109 -4.28 -4.30 -20.79
CA SER A 109 -3.12 -5.16 -20.54
C SER A 109 -2.44 -4.78 -19.21
N PRO A 110 -1.67 -5.70 -18.59
CA PRO A 110 -0.88 -5.37 -17.39
C PRO A 110 0.09 -4.18 -17.56
N ASP A 111 0.54 -3.92 -18.79
CA ASP A 111 1.42 -2.79 -19.11
C ASP A 111 0.68 -1.46 -19.17
N GLU A 112 -0.60 -1.47 -19.48
CA GLU A 112 -1.45 -0.27 -19.60
C GLU A 112 -2.11 0.14 -18.28
N VAL A 113 -1.98 -0.67 -17.21
CA VAL A 113 -2.64 -0.45 -15.92
C VAL A 113 -2.39 0.94 -15.33
N GLN A 114 -1.28 1.59 -15.68
CA GLN A 114 -1.00 2.94 -15.19
C GLN A 114 -1.76 4.04 -15.93
N GLY A 115 -2.04 3.85 -17.21
CA GLY A 115 -2.80 4.82 -18.02
C GLY A 115 -4.31 4.83 -17.73
N ILE A 116 -4.82 3.96 -16.87
CA ILE A 116 -6.25 3.87 -16.57
C ILE A 116 -6.74 4.86 -15.51
N TYR A 117 -5.83 5.53 -14.80
CA TYR A 117 -6.19 6.50 -13.76
C TYR A 117 -6.42 7.90 -14.33
N ILE A 118 -7.05 8.77 -13.55
CA ILE A 118 -7.40 10.15 -13.97
C ILE A 118 -6.17 10.99 -14.33
N ASP A 119 -5.05 10.74 -13.67
CA ASP A 119 -3.76 11.36 -13.95
C ASP A 119 -2.63 10.54 -13.29
N ASP A 120 -1.40 10.86 -13.63
CA ASP A 120 -0.16 10.25 -13.15
C ASP A 120 0.62 11.15 -12.17
N LYS A 121 0.01 12.26 -11.71
CA LYS A 121 0.66 13.23 -10.84
C LYS A 121 0.98 12.60 -9.48
N GLU A 122 2.18 12.85 -9.02
CA GLU A 122 2.64 12.52 -7.68
C GLU A 122 1.97 13.40 -6.62
N LEU A 123 1.98 12.93 -5.38
CA LEU A 123 1.50 13.66 -4.21
C LEU A 123 2.68 13.93 -3.28
N GLU A 124 2.94 15.21 -3.03
CA GLU A 124 3.89 15.62 -2.00
C GLU A 124 3.19 15.79 -0.65
N ILE A 125 3.76 15.18 0.38
CA ILE A 125 3.29 15.27 1.77
C ILE A 125 4.45 15.78 2.62
N GLU A 126 4.21 16.87 3.33
CA GLU A 126 5.11 17.40 4.35
C GLU A 126 4.47 17.19 5.74
N LEU A 127 5.18 16.48 6.60
CA LEU A 127 4.76 16.17 7.96
C LEU A 127 5.69 16.87 8.94
N LEU A 128 5.14 17.70 9.80
CA LEU A 128 5.86 18.33 10.91
C LEU A 128 5.34 17.77 12.23
N LEU A 129 6.12 16.90 12.86
CA LEU A 129 5.84 16.39 14.20
C LEU A 129 6.42 17.36 15.21
N THR A 130 5.60 17.82 16.14
CA THR A 130 5.98 18.79 17.17
C THR A 130 5.80 18.22 18.58
N GLY A 131 6.45 18.82 19.57
CA GLY A 131 6.36 18.39 20.96
C GLY A 131 7.18 17.12 21.24
N LEU A 132 8.21 16.88 20.46
CA LEU A 132 9.16 15.79 20.64
C LEU A 132 10.29 16.18 21.59
N THR A 133 11.02 15.19 22.11
CA THR A 133 12.15 15.46 23.00
C THR A 133 13.33 16.06 22.22
N GLU A 134 13.71 17.29 22.59
CA GLU A 134 14.82 18.04 22.00
C GLU A 134 16.13 17.25 22.05
N GLY A 135 16.88 17.26 20.94
CA GLY A 135 18.21 16.67 20.85
C GLY A 135 18.24 15.14 20.72
N GLU A 136 17.12 14.46 20.85
CA GLU A 136 17.03 13.01 20.73
C GLU A 136 17.04 12.55 19.27
N ASN A 137 17.50 11.31 19.05
CA ASN A 137 17.51 10.69 17.73
C ASN A 137 16.29 9.81 17.55
N TYR A 138 15.48 10.13 16.56
CA TYR A 138 14.33 9.32 16.16
C TYR A 138 14.66 8.42 14.99
N VAL A 139 14.21 7.18 15.07
CA VAL A 139 14.26 6.21 13.97
C VAL A 139 12.99 6.39 13.13
N ILE A 140 13.15 6.57 11.83
CA ILE A 140 12.06 6.64 10.86
C ILE A 140 12.17 5.41 9.96
N LYS A 141 11.27 4.44 10.14
CA LYS A 141 11.12 3.30 9.24
C LYS A 141 10.00 3.58 8.25
N ARG A 142 10.29 3.47 6.97
CA ARG A 142 9.33 3.63 5.87
C ARG A 142 9.12 2.31 5.16
N ARG A 143 7.87 1.87 5.08
CA ARG A 143 7.44 0.73 4.25
C ARG A 143 6.54 1.23 3.14
N GLN A 144 6.87 0.88 1.90
CA GLN A 144 6.16 1.35 0.72
C GLN A 144 5.58 0.19 -0.07
N VAL A 145 4.36 0.38 -0.54
CA VAL A 145 3.72 -0.46 -1.54
C VAL A 145 3.29 0.45 -2.68
N ASN A 146 3.91 0.25 -3.81
CA ASN A 146 3.65 0.99 -5.04
C ASN A 146 3.71 0.04 -6.24
N ARG A 147 3.93 0.54 -7.44
CA ARG A 147 4.07 -0.28 -8.64
C ARG A 147 5.24 -1.26 -8.55
N HIS A 148 6.36 -0.81 -8.00
CA HIS A 148 7.64 -1.51 -8.01
C HIS A 148 7.94 -2.31 -6.74
N ALA A 149 7.14 -2.12 -5.69
CA ALA A 149 7.33 -2.77 -4.39
C ALA A 149 6.01 -3.22 -3.79
N GLY A 150 5.97 -4.41 -3.19
CA GLY A 150 4.75 -5.00 -2.65
C GLY A 150 3.74 -5.44 -3.71
N SER A 151 4.20 -5.58 -4.97
CA SER A 151 3.42 -6.06 -6.11
C SER A 151 4.25 -7.09 -6.87
N PHE A 152 3.61 -8.16 -7.31
CA PHE A 152 4.29 -9.19 -8.11
C PHE A 152 4.26 -8.90 -9.63
N LEU A 153 3.59 -7.87 -10.08
CA LEU A 153 3.35 -7.62 -11.50
C LEU A 153 4.63 -7.43 -12.30
N ASP A 154 5.59 -6.64 -11.79
CA ASP A 154 6.86 -6.40 -12.48
C ASP A 154 7.71 -7.68 -12.56
N MET A 155 7.70 -8.51 -11.50
CA MET A 155 8.36 -9.81 -11.52
C MET A 155 7.69 -10.75 -12.52
N TRP A 156 6.38 -10.85 -12.50
CA TRP A 156 5.64 -11.69 -13.45
C TRP A 156 5.85 -11.24 -14.89
N LYS A 157 6.01 -9.95 -15.14
CA LYS A 157 6.40 -9.41 -16.45
C LYS A 157 7.77 -9.94 -16.90
N GLN A 158 8.76 -10.01 -16.00
CA GLN A 158 10.08 -10.56 -16.32
C GLN A 158 10.01 -12.04 -16.72
N PHE A 159 9.03 -12.78 -16.22
CA PHE A 159 8.72 -14.16 -16.63
C PHE A 159 7.77 -14.22 -17.86
N GLY A 160 7.62 -13.11 -18.60
CA GLY A 160 6.81 -13.06 -19.82
C GLY A 160 5.31 -13.28 -19.60
N TYR A 161 4.81 -13.02 -18.39
CA TYR A 161 3.42 -13.31 -18.00
C TYR A 161 3.04 -14.80 -18.17
N ASP A 162 4.02 -15.69 -18.08
CA ASP A 162 3.81 -17.12 -18.30
C ASP A 162 2.82 -17.69 -17.26
N ALA A 163 1.99 -18.61 -17.76
CA ALA A 163 1.09 -19.41 -16.93
C ALA A 163 1.75 -20.71 -16.41
N GLY A 164 2.84 -21.15 -17.06
CA GLY A 164 3.54 -22.40 -16.77
C GLY A 164 4.69 -22.26 -15.76
N LEU A 165 4.60 -21.34 -14.82
CA LEU A 165 5.63 -21.10 -13.80
C LEU A 165 5.90 -22.35 -12.95
N LEU A 166 7.18 -22.64 -12.72
CA LEU A 166 7.60 -23.70 -11.80
C LEU A 166 7.37 -23.27 -10.33
N PRO A 167 7.27 -24.22 -9.39
CA PRO A 167 7.17 -23.89 -7.96
C PRO A 167 8.31 -23.02 -7.44
N SER A 168 9.54 -23.19 -7.99
CA SER A 168 10.70 -22.33 -7.70
C SER A 168 10.50 -20.88 -8.13
N ASP A 169 9.89 -20.67 -9.30
CA ASP A 169 9.64 -19.32 -9.84
C ASP A 169 8.57 -18.61 -9.03
N ILE A 170 7.52 -19.34 -8.65
CA ILE A 170 6.48 -18.84 -7.75
C ILE A 170 7.04 -18.46 -6.39
N ALA A 171 7.94 -19.29 -5.83
CA ALA A 171 8.61 -18.98 -4.57
C ALA A 171 9.45 -17.71 -4.69
N TYR A 172 10.23 -17.57 -5.77
CA TYR A 172 11.02 -16.38 -6.05
C TYR A 172 10.16 -15.12 -6.17
N ILE A 173 9.08 -15.18 -6.96
CA ILE A 173 8.14 -14.07 -7.11
C ILE A 173 7.53 -13.68 -5.77
N ARG A 174 7.15 -14.65 -4.93
CA ARG A 174 6.58 -14.41 -3.60
C ARG A 174 7.55 -13.66 -2.69
N GLU A 175 8.80 -14.09 -2.64
CA GLU A 175 9.84 -13.50 -1.79
C GLU A 175 10.28 -12.11 -2.28
N SER A 176 10.22 -11.87 -3.58
CA SER A 176 10.58 -10.60 -4.21
C SER A 176 9.46 -9.56 -4.18
N SER A 177 8.20 -9.99 -3.99
CA SER A 177 7.01 -9.11 -4.07
C SER A 177 6.62 -8.52 -2.71
N ILE A 178 7.61 -8.09 -1.93
CA ILE A 178 7.41 -7.52 -0.60
C ILE A 178 7.48 -5.99 -0.61
N PRO A 179 6.88 -5.29 0.36
CA PRO A 179 7.03 -3.84 0.50
C PRO A 179 8.49 -3.43 0.63
N ASN A 180 8.87 -2.34 -0.03
CA ASN A 180 10.18 -1.76 0.18
C ASN A 180 10.30 -1.25 1.61
N LEU A 181 11.43 -1.50 2.27
CA LEU A 181 11.72 -1.05 3.62
C LEU A 181 12.98 -0.19 3.62
N SER A 182 12.84 1.05 4.07
CA SER A 182 13.96 1.92 4.36
C SER A 182 13.94 2.38 5.81
N MET A 183 15.10 2.75 6.32
CA MET A 183 15.27 3.24 7.68
C MET A 183 16.28 4.37 7.70
N GLN A 184 15.94 5.46 8.39
CA GLN A 184 16.85 6.56 8.65
C GLN A 184 16.76 6.99 10.12
N ARG A 185 17.80 7.68 10.58
CA ARG A 185 17.80 8.34 11.89
C ARG A 185 17.88 9.84 11.69
N GLN A 186 17.07 10.56 12.43
CA GLN A 186 17.05 12.03 12.37
C GLN A 186 17.01 12.58 13.78
N LYS A 187 17.86 13.57 14.02
CA LYS A 187 17.89 14.29 15.29
C LYS A 187 16.72 15.27 15.36
N CYS A 188 16.06 15.28 16.49
CA CYS A 188 15.01 16.26 16.77
C CYS A 188 15.65 17.62 17.07
N GLU A 189 15.25 18.65 16.34
CA GLU A 189 15.71 20.02 16.51
C GLU A 189 14.52 20.92 16.83
N HIS A 190 14.67 21.78 17.85
CA HIS A 190 13.60 22.66 18.32
C HIS A 190 12.31 21.93 18.71
N GLY A 191 12.44 20.69 19.23
CA GLY A 191 11.28 19.85 19.57
C GLY A 191 10.46 19.41 18.37
N THR A 192 11.03 19.44 17.15
CA THR A 192 10.34 19.15 15.90
C THR A 192 11.10 18.12 15.04
N LEU A 193 10.34 17.39 14.25
CA LEU A 193 10.84 16.46 13.24
C LEU A 193 10.08 16.67 11.93
N GLU A 194 10.78 17.01 10.87
CA GLU A 194 10.21 17.18 9.54
C GLU A 194 10.42 15.92 8.69
N VAL A 195 9.35 15.42 8.08
CA VAL A 195 9.41 14.28 7.16
C VAL A 195 8.70 14.64 5.86
N ARG A 196 9.42 14.59 4.75
CA ARG A 196 8.89 14.82 3.42
C ARG A 196 8.76 13.52 2.65
N LEU A 197 7.64 13.34 1.98
CA LEU A 197 7.31 12.17 1.19
C LEU A 197 6.77 12.59 -0.17
N THR A 198 7.17 11.86 -1.19
CA THR A 198 6.51 11.88 -2.50
C THR A 198 5.91 10.50 -2.73
N LEU A 199 4.62 10.45 -3.05
CA LEU A 199 3.88 9.23 -3.31
C LEU A 199 3.46 9.17 -4.77
N GLU A 200 3.75 8.04 -5.42
CA GLU A 200 3.21 7.72 -6.74
C GLU A 200 1.69 7.48 -6.69
N PRO A 201 0.98 7.58 -7.82
CA PRO A 201 -0.42 7.15 -7.89
C PRO A 201 -0.62 5.72 -7.36
N GLN A 202 -1.65 5.52 -6.54
CA GLN A 202 -1.99 4.25 -5.88
C GLN A 202 -0.98 3.75 -4.84
N GLU A 203 0.04 4.53 -4.49
CA GLU A 203 0.98 4.18 -3.43
C GLU A 203 0.31 4.25 -2.05
N ILE A 204 0.70 3.31 -1.18
CA ILE A 204 0.49 3.38 0.26
C ILE A 204 1.83 3.29 0.96
N THR A 205 2.03 4.15 1.94
CA THR A 205 3.29 4.22 2.70
C THR A 205 2.99 4.25 4.19
N LEU A 206 3.60 3.32 4.94
CA LEU A 206 3.56 3.31 6.40
C LEU A 206 4.89 3.82 6.96
N LEU A 207 4.83 4.88 7.74
CA LEU A 207 5.95 5.34 8.58
C LEU A 207 5.76 4.83 10.01
N HIS A 208 6.84 4.37 10.61
CA HIS A 208 6.95 4.12 12.04
C HIS A 208 8.08 4.98 12.58
N ILE A 209 7.74 5.96 13.42
CA ILE A 209 8.67 6.94 13.98
C ILE A 209 8.72 6.73 15.48
N TYR A 210 9.90 6.42 16.00
CA TYR A 210 10.10 6.16 17.42
C TYR A 210 11.52 6.53 17.87
N LYS A 211 11.67 6.67 19.17
CA LYS A 211 12.93 6.94 19.86
C LYS A 211 13.71 5.65 20.14
#